data_dfa86d113c054e1cc7e1bdcc8176297d
#
_entry.id   dfa86d113c054e1cc7e1bdcc8176297d
#
_cell.length_a   1.000
_cell.length_b   1.000
_cell.length_c   1.000
_cell.angle_alpha   90.00
_cell.angle_beta   90.00
_cell.angle_gamma   90.00
#
_symmetry.space_group_name_H-M   'P 1'
#
loop_
_entity.id
_entity.type
_entity.pdbx_description
1 polymer ?
#
loop_
_entity_poly.entity_id
_entity_poly.type
_entity_poly.pdbx_seq_one_letter_code
_entity_poly.pdbx_strand_id
1 'polypeptide(L)'
;MKANGKVIKYGDNIDTDVIIPARYLNTTDHKELASHCMEDIDKEFVNKVKDGDIMVGGANFGCGSSREHAPIAIKASGISCVIAKDFARIFYRNAINSGLPILECAEASEDIDEGNEVEVDFDTGVITNKTKNKTYQAVAFPEFMQGIINAGGLVEYIKKGM
;
A
#
# COMPACT_ATOMS: atom_id res chain seq x y z
N MET A 1 7.15 -14.38 0.73
CA MET A 1 6.83 -13.10 0.05
C MET A 1 7.43 -11.95 0.84
N LYS A 2 8.20 -11.11 0.18
CA LYS A 2 8.93 -10.01 0.83
C LYS A 2 8.85 -8.73 -0.01
N ALA A 3 8.95 -7.58 0.66
CA ALA A 3 9.10 -6.28 0.01
C ALA A 3 10.34 -5.59 0.61
N ASN A 4 11.01 -4.78 -0.19
CA ASN A 4 12.20 -4.04 0.25
C ASN A 4 12.29 -2.74 -0.56
N GLY A 5 12.30 -1.62 0.12
CA GLY A 5 12.37 -0.32 -0.55
C GLY A 5 12.51 0.83 0.41
N LYS A 6 12.56 2.03 -0.16
CA LYS A 6 12.59 3.27 0.62
C LYS A 6 11.19 3.72 0.95
N VAL A 7 11.04 4.41 2.05
CA VAL A 7 9.74 4.84 2.58
C VAL A 7 9.36 6.22 2.07
N ILE A 8 8.11 6.32 1.62
CA ILE A 8 7.42 7.59 1.41
C ILE A 8 6.33 7.64 2.47
N LYS A 9 6.39 8.63 3.36
CA LYS A 9 5.52 8.68 4.54
C LYS A 9 4.48 9.78 4.49
N TYR A 10 3.27 9.43 4.88
CA TYR A 10 2.14 10.36 5.03
C TYR A 10 1.54 10.23 6.42
N GLY A 11 0.61 11.12 6.76
CA GLY A 11 0.01 11.16 8.08
C GLY A 11 -1.26 10.33 8.23
N ASP A 12 -2.13 10.77 9.15
CA ASP A 12 -3.41 10.12 9.43
C ASP A 12 -4.48 10.50 8.40
N ASN A 13 -5.53 9.69 8.32
CA ASN A 13 -6.73 9.97 7.53
C ASN A 13 -6.43 10.26 6.05
N ILE A 14 -5.56 9.46 5.46
CA ILE A 14 -5.32 9.50 4.01
C ILE A 14 -6.53 8.85 3.34
N ASP A 15 -7.48 9.68 2.91
CA ASP A 15 -8.73 9.18 2.33
C ASP A 15 -8.58 8.85 0.84
N THR A 16 -9.58 8.16 0.30
CA THR A 16 -9.53 7.70 -1.09
C THR A 16 -9.54 8.83 -2.10
N ASP A 17 -10.15 9.99 -1.78
CA ASP A 17 -10.12 11.19 -2.62
C ASP A 17 -8.72 11.79 -2.71
N VAL A 18 -7.96 11.67 -1.63
CA VAL A 18 -6.57 12.13 -1.58
C VAL A 18 -5.67 11.21 -2.39
N ILE A 19 -5.92 9.89 -2.28
CA ILE A 19 -5.13 8.90 -3.02
C ILE A 19 -5.35 9.04 -4.53
N ILE A 20 -6.61 9.10 -4.96
CA ILE A 20 -6.96 9.34 -6.35
C ILE A 20 -8.21 10.22 -6.43
N PRO A 21 -8.08 11.46 -6.91
CA PRO A 21 -9.23 12.37 -6.98
C PRO A 21 -10.36 11.86 -7.87
N ALA A 22 -11.59 12.25 -7.52
CA ALA A 22 -12.80 11.83 -8.25
C ALA A 22 -12.74 12.15 -9.74
N ARG A 23 -12.06 13.23 -10.13
CA ARG A 23 -11.94 13.63 -11.53
C ARG A 23 -11.22 12.63 -12.42
N TYR A 24 -10.53 11.65 -11.83
CA TYR A 24 -9.80 10.59 -12.57
C TYR A 24 -10.49 9.24 -12.52
N LEU A 25 -11.70 9.15 -11.95
CA LEU A 25 -12.40 7.86 -11.81
C LEU A 25 -13.09 7.41 -13.11
N ASN A 26 -13.01 8.19 -14.16
CA ASN A 26 -13.58 7.84 -15.46
C ASN A 26 -12.65 6.94 -16.30
N THR A 27 -11.53 6.54 -15.76
CA THR A 27 -10.56 5.66 -16.43
C THR A 27 -10.27 4.43 -15.58
N THR A 28 -9.96 3.32 -16.25
CA THR A 28 -9.44 2.11 -15.61
C THR A 28 -7.99 1.85 -16.03
N ASP A 29 -7.38 2.76 -16.77
CA ASP A 29 -5.99 2.64 -17.19
C ASP A 29 -5.07 2.82 -15.97
N HIS A 30 -4.34 1.78 -15.62
CA HIS A 30 -3.45 1.76 -14.46
C HIS A 30 -2.35 2.82 -14.56
N LYS A 31 -1.81 3.05 -15.76
CA LYS A 31 -0.77 4.07 -15.96
C LYS A 31 -1.31 5.48 -15.73
N GLU A 32 -2.51 5.75 -16.19
CA GLU A 32 -3.15 7.04 -15.99
C GLU A 32 -3.45 7.26 -14.51
N LEU A 33 -4.02 6.26 -13.83
CA LEU A 33 -4.27 6.34 -12.39
C LEU A 33 -2.97 6.58 -11.62
N ALA A 34 -1.91 5.85 -11.95
CA ALA A 34 -0.61 6.01 -11.31
C ALA A 34 -0.05 7.43 -11.49
N SER A 35 -0.25 8.03 -12.65
CA SER A 35 0.27 9.37 -12.95
C SER A 35 -0.38 10.47 -12.11
N HIS A 36 -1.53 10.21 -11.50
CA HIS A 36 -2.28 11.16 -10.66
C HIS A 36 -2.35 10.73 -9.20
N CYS A 37 -1.69 9.64 -8.83
CA CYS A 37 -1.70 9.12 -7.47
C CYS A 37 -1.12 10.15 -6.50
N MET A 38 -1.84 10.41 -5.41
CA MET A 38 -1.47 11.35 -4.35
C MET A 38 -1.33 12.82 -4.80
N GLU A 39 -1.79 13.13 -6.01
CA GLU A 39 -1.59 14.45 -6.63
C GLU A 39 -2.05 15.62 -5.76
N ASP A 40 -3.17 15.46 -5.06
CA ASP A 40 -3.77 16.56 -4.30
C ASP A 40 -3.05 16.90 -2.99
N ILE A 41 -2.23 15.98 -2.45
CA ILE A 41 -1.46 16.25 -1.24
C ILE A 41 0.05 16.24 -1.45
N ASP A 42 0.52 15.61 -2.52
CA ASP A 42 1.96 15.52 -2.79
C ASP A 42 2.19 15.41 -4.29
N LYS A 43 2.33 16.55 -4.93
CA LYS A 43 2.55 16.64 -6.38
C LYS A 43 3.84 15.95 -6.82
N GLU A 44 4.80 15.84 -5.90
CA GLU A 44 6.10 15.23 -6.21
C GLU A 44 6.10 13.71 -6.08
N PHE A 45 5.02 13.13 -5.54
CA PHE A 45 4.97 11.67 -5.34
C PHE A 45 5.30 10.91 -6.63
N VAL A 46 4.67 11.27 -7.74
CA VAL A 46 4.86 10.59 -9.03
C VAL A 46 6.28 10.72 -9.57
N ASN A 47 7.01 11.77 -9.14
CA ASN A 47 8.38 12.00 -9.56
C ASN A 47 9.40 11.33 -8.65
N LYS A 48 9.07 11.11 -7.38
CA LYS A 48 10.00 10.53 -6.40
C LYS A 48 9.81 9.04 -6.15
N VAL A 49 8.63 8.50 -6.43
CA VAL A 49 8.35 7.07 -6.22
C VAL A 49 9.15 6.22 -7.20
N LYS A 50 9.71 5.11 -6.69
CA LYS A 50 10.42 4.11 -7.50
C LYS A 50 9.81 2.75 -7.26
N ASP A 51 9.95 1.87 -8.22
CA ASP A 51 9.47 0.50 -8.11
C ASP A 51 10.05 -0.17 -6.86
N GLY A 52 9.16 -0.73 -6.05
CA GLY A 52 9.55 -1.38 -4.81
C GLY A 52 9.47 -0.49 -3.57
N ASP A 53 9.27 0.82 -3.72
CA ASP A 53 9.13 1.71 -2.57
C ASP A 53 7.96 1.30 -1.69
N ILE A 54 8.03 1.70 -0.42
CA ILE A 54 7.04 1.36 0.59
C ILE A 54 6.36 2.65 1.05
N MET A 55 5.02 2.64 1.05
CA MET A 55 4.24 3.76 1.56
C MET A 55 3.90 3.51 3.03
N VAL A 56 4.11 4.51 3.88
CA VAL A 56 3.76 4.44 5.30
C VAL A 56 2.74 5.54 5.60
N GLY A 57 1.63 5.16 6.20
CA GLY A 57 0.59 6.10 6.64
C GLY A 57 0.31 5.94 8.13
N GLY A 58 -0.56 6.79 8.66
CA GLY A 58 -0.97 6.75 10.05
C GLY A 58 -2.28 5.99 10.25
N ALA A 59 -3.15 6.55 11.10
CA ALA A 59 -4.44 5.93 11.40
C ALA A 59 -5.45 6.14 10.26
N ASN A 60 -6.38 5.19 10.12
CA ASN A 60 -7.53 5.29 9.24
C ASN A 60 -7.16 5.52 7.77
N PHE A 61 -6.14 4.80 7.29
CA PHE A 61 -5.68 4.90 5.90
C PHE A 61 -6.74 4.33 4.95
N GLY A 62 -7.04 5.07 3.88
CA GLY A 62 -8.03 4.65 2.90
C GLY A 62 -9.47 4.95 3.30
N CYS A 63 -9.68 5.82 4.28
CA CYS A 63 -11.03 6.24 4.69
C CYS A 63 -11.76 6.96 3.54
N GLY A 64 -13.06 7.20 3.75
CA GLY A 64 -13.88 7.88 2.76
C GLY A 64 -14.62 6.91 1.84
N SER A 65 -14.77 7.27 0.59
CA SER A 65 -15.56 6.50 -0.38
C SER A 65 -14.92 5.16 -0.73
N SER A 66 -15.74 4.15 -1.01
CA SER A 66 -15.27 2.85 -1.47
C SER A 66 -14.83 2.95 -2.93
N ARG A 67 -13.54 3.18 -3.16
CA ARG A 67 -12.97 3.31 -4.51
C ARG A 67 -11.91 2.26 -4.75
N GLU A 68 -12.20 1.34 -5.65
CA GLU A 68 -11.22 0.34 -6.07
C GLU A 68 -10.02 0.98 -6.79
N HIS A 69 -10.22 2.15 -7.37
CA HIS A 69 -9.17 2.90 -8.05
C HIS A 69 -8.02 3.29 -7.12
N ALA A 70 -8.31 3.51 -5.83
CA ALA A 70 -7.29 3.96 -4.88
C ALA A 70 -6.16 2.94 -4.71
N PRO A 71 -6.40 1.68 -4.32
CA PRO A 71 -5.31 0.72 -4.22
C PRO A 71 -4.66 0.40 -5.57
N ILE A 72 -5.42 0.44 -6.66
CA ILE A 72 -4.86 0.25 -8.00
C ILE A 72 -3.87 1.35 -8.34
N ALA A 73 -4.21 2.61 -8.04
CA ALA A 73 -3.32 3.75 -8.28
C ALA A 73 -2.02 3.62 -7.50
N ILE A 74 -2.10 3.25 -6.22
CA ILE A 74 -0.93 3.04 -5.38
C ILE A 74 -0.04 1.93 -5.95
N LYS A 75 -0.62 0.78 -6.25
CA LYS A 75 0.11 -0.36 -6.80
C LYS A 75 0.77 -0.03 -8.13
N ALA A 76 0.02 0.59 -9.03
CA ALA A 76 0.50 0.94 -10.37
C ALA A 76 1.63 1.98 -10.34
N SER A 77 1.72 2.79 -9.28
CA SER A 77 2.79 3.78 -9.11
C SER A 77 4.14 3.13 -8.76
N GLY A 78 4.15 1.84 -8.42
CA GLY A 78 5.37 1.12 -8.08
C GLY A 78 5.49 0.76 -6.59
N ILE A 79 4.56 1.20 -5.76
CA ILE A 79 4.57 0.87 -4.33
C ILE A 79 4.40 -0.63 -4.14
N SER A 80 5.31 -1.23 -3.38
CA SER A 80 5.31 -2.68 -3.13
C SER A 80 4.46 -3.07 -1.92
N CYS A 81 4.24 -2.14 -0.99
CA CYS A 81 3.54 -2.41 0.25
C CYS A 81 3.12 -1.10 0.91
N VAL A 82 1.97 -1.11 1.60
CA VAL A 82 1.55 0.00 2.46
C VAL A 82 1.53 -0.47 3.90
N ILE A 83 2.20 0.27 4.78
CA ILE A 83 2.20 0.04 6.23
C ILE A 83 1.46 1.21 6.86
N ALA A 84 0.47 0.92 7.70
CA ALA A 84 -0.28 1.96 8.41
C ALA A 84 -0.61 1.50 9.81
N LYS A 85 -1.01 2.43 10.66
CA LYS A 85 -1.50 2.10 12.00
C LYS A 85 -2.74 1.23 11.91
N ASP A 86 -3.69 1.63 11.08
CA ASP A 86 -4.85 0.83 10.69
C ASP A 86 -5.41 1.32 9.35
N PHE A 87 -6.26 0.50 8.75
CA PHE A 87 -6.89 0.78 7.48
C PHE A 87 -8.40 0.80 7.62
N ALA A 88 -9.08 1.64 6.84
CA ALA A 88 -10.51 1.53 6.68
C ALA A 88 -10.85 0.16 6.08
N ARG A 89 -11.90 -0.48 6.60
CA ARG A 89 -12.25 -1.88 6.26
C ARG A 89 -12.40 -2.10 4.74
N ILE A 90 -13.10 -1.22 4.08
CA ILE A 90 -13.37 -1.36 2.64
C ILE A 90 -12.07 -1.20 1.84
N PHE A 91 -11.23 -0.24 2.22
CA PHE A 91 -9.92 -0.07 1.58
C PHE A 91 -9.06 -1.32 1.76
N TYR A 92 -9.03 -1.88 2.97
CA TYR A 92 -8.28 -3.11 3.25
C TYR A 92 -8.69 -4.23 2.28
N ARG A 93 -9.99 -4.46 2.16
CA ARG A 93 -10.53 -5.48 1.25
C ARG A 93 -10.15 -5.19 -0.20
N ASN A 94 -10.35 -3.96 -0.66
CA ASN A 94 -10.06 -3.58 -2.04
C ASN A 94 -8.56 -3.70 -2.34
N ALA A 95 -7.70 -3.39 -1.39
CA ALA A 95 -6.25 -3.51 -1.56
C ALA A 95 -5.85 -4.97 -1.77
N ILE A 96 -6.31 -5.87 -0.93
CA ILE A 96 -6.02 -7.31 -1.06
C ILE A 96 -6.56 -7.82 -2.41
N ASN A 97 -7.80 -7.48 -2.75
CA ASN A 97 -8.43 -7.92 -3.99
C ASN A 97 -7.74 -7.37 -5.24
N SER A 98 -7.09 -6.22 -5.13
CA SER A 98 -6.32 -5.60 -6.23
C SER A 98 -4.87 -6.08 -6.28
N GLY A 99 -4.44 -6.88 -5.32
CA GLY A 99 -3.08 -7.38 -5.24
C GLY A 99 -2.08 -6.41 -4.64
N LEU A 100 -2.53 -5.43 -3.86
CA LEU A 100 -1.65 -4.50 -3.13
C LEU A 100 -1.43 -5.03 -1.72
N PRO A 101 -0.19 -5.43 -1.35
CA PRO A 101 0.10 -5.86 0.01
C PRO A 101 -0.03 -4.72 1.01
N ILE A 102 -0.68 -4.96 2.14
CA ILE A 102 -0.83 -3.98 3.21
C ILE A 102 -0.66 -4.65 4.57
N LEU A 103 -0.07 -3.92 5.53
CA LEU A 103 0.13 -4.40 6.89
C LEU A 103 -0.26 -3.33 7.90
N GLU A 104 -0.96 -3.74 8.95
CA GLU A 104 -1.26 -2.89 10.10
C GLU A 104 -0.21 -3.08 11.18
N CYS A 105 0.48 -2.00 11.54
CA CYS A 105 1.46 -2.02 12.62
C CYS A 105 1.64 -0.61 13.17
N ALA A 106 1.05 -0.36 14.35
CA ALA A 106 1.10 0.97 14.96
C ALA A 106 2.53 1.42 15.26
N GLU A 107 3.35 0.51 15.80
CA GLU A 107 4.73 0.82 16.13
C GLU A 107 5.55 1.22 14.91
N ALA A 108 5.43 0.45 13.82
CA ALA A 108 6.13 0.75 12.57
C ALA A 108 5.65 2.06 11.96
N SER A 109 4.34 2.27 11.95
CA SER A 109 3.73 3.48 11.42
C SER A 109 4.25 4.75 12.11
N GLU A 110 4.47 4.69 13.41
CA GLU A 110 4.94 5.84 14.19
C GLU A 110 6.45 6.04 14.09
N ASP A 111 7.22 4.96 14.09
CA ASP A 111 8.68 5.02 14.21
C ASP A 111 9.42 5.14 12.88
N ILE A 112 8.86 4.59 11.80
CA ILE A 112 9.49 4.68 10.48
C ILE A 112 9.41 6.11 9.97
N ASP A 113 10.53 6.63 9.46
CA ASP A 113 10.61 7.97 8.89
C ASP A 113 10.71 7.92 7.36
N GLU A 114 10.35 9.02 6.72
CA GLU A 114 10.51 9.15 5.28
C GLU A 114 11.97 8.94 4.88
N GLY A 115 12.18 8.20 3.81
CA GLY A 115 13.52 7.90 3.31
C GLY A 115 14.21 6.72 3.98
N ASN A 116 13.63 6.17 5.07
CA ASN A 116 14.19 4.96 5.68
C ASN A 116 14.13 3.79 4.70
N GLU A 117 15.11 2.91 4.79
CA GLU A 117 15.12 1.68 4.02
C GLU A 117 14.51 0.55 4.85
N VAL A 118 13.45 -0.06 4.32
CA VAL A 118 12.62 -1.02 5.07
C VAL A 118 12.42 -2.29 4.27
N GLU A 119 12.48 -3.43 4.96
CA GLU A 119 12.16 -4.75 4.41
C GLU A 119 10.97 -5.33 5.17
N VAL A 120 10.03 -5.92 4.45
CA VAL A 120 8.84 -6.57 5.02
C VAL A 120 8.83 -8.02 4.64
N ASP A 121 8.69 -8.91 5.64
CA ASP A 121 8.48 -10.34 5.43
C ASP A 121 7.02 -10.66 5.75
N PHE A 122 6.23 -10.92 4.71
CA PHE A 122 4.79 -11.18 4.88
C PHE A 122 4.49 -12.54 5.50
N ASP A 123 5.42 -13.47 5.41
CA ASP A 123 5.24 -14.82 5.99
C ASP A 123 5.31 -14.79 7.52
N THR A 124 6.13 -13.92 8.07
CA THR A 124 6.33 -13.78 9.52
C THR A 124 5.69 -12.53 10.11
N GLY A 125 5.40 -11.54 9.27
CA GLY A 125 4.91 -10.23 9.71
C GLY A 125 6.01 -9.33 10.25
N VAL A 126 7.28 -9.69 10.09
CA VAL A 126 8.40 -8.89 10.59
C VAL A 126 8.71 -7.76 9.60
N ILE A 127 8.76 -6.54 10.14
CA ILE A 127 9.18 -5.35 9.41
C ILE A 127 10.54 -4.93 9.93
N THR A 128 11.53 -4.86 9.05
CA THR A 128 12.91 -4.48 9.43
C THR A 128 13.22 -3.10 8.89
N ASN A 129 13.47 -2.14 9.78
CA ASN A 129 13.95 -0.82 9.42
C ASN A 129 15.48 -0.86 9.39
N LYS A 130 16.06 -0.99 8.22
CA LYS A 130 17.50 -1.12 8.03
C LYS A 130 18.25 0.17 8.42
N THR A 131 17.64 1.32 8.16
CA THR A 131 18.24 2.62 8.47
C THR A 131 18.40 2.82 9.96
N LYS A 132 17.40 2.44 10.76
CA LYS A 132 17.41 2.57 12.22
C LYS A 132 17.90 1.32 12.93
N ASN A 133 18.12 0.24 12.21
CA ASN A 133 18.48 -1.07 12.76
C ASN A 133 17.47 -1.54 13.81
N LYS A 134 16.19 -1.50 13.45
CA LYS A 134 15.06 -1.89 14.31
C LYS A 134 14.13 -2.85 13.57
N THR A 135 13.41 -3.65 14.35
CA THR A 135 12.36 -4.52 13.82
C THR A 135 11.04 -4.24 14.51
N TYR A 136 9.95 -4.50 13.80
CA TYR A 136 8.59 -4.37 14.30
C TYR A 136 7.83 -5.64 13.94
N GLN A 137 6.85 -5.99 14.75
CA GLN A 137 6.04 -7.19 14.51
C GLN A 137 4.63 -6.82 14.15
N ALA A 138 4.23 -7.14 12.92
CA ALA A 138 2.85 -7.09 12.46
C ALA A 138 2.27 -8.50 12.46
N VAL A 139 0.97 -8.62 12.23
CA VAL A 139 0.33 -9.93 12.03
C VAL A 139 0.72 -10.45 10.66
N ALA A 140 1.19 -11.70 10.59
CA ALA A 140 1.56 -12.34 9.33
C ALA A 140 0.32 -12.47 8.41
N PHE A 141 0.53 -12.36 7.10
CA PHE A 141 -0.53 -12.60 6.14
C PHE A 141 -0.95 -14.06 6.14
N PRO A 142 -2.26 -14.36 6.20
CA PRO A 142 -2.74 -15.71 5.95
C PRO A 142 -2.31 -16.19 4.56
N GLU A 143 -2.09 -17.48 4.43
CA GLU A 143 -1.59 -18.07 3.19
C GLU A 143 -2.50 -17.77 1.98
N PHE A 144 -3.83 -17.82 2.18
CA PHE A 144 -4.73 -17.54 1.07
C PHE A 144 -4.65 -16.08 0.60
N MET A 145 -4.40 -15.12 1.50
CA MET A 145 -4.20 -13.73 1.12
C MET A 145 -2.92 -13.55 0.33
N GLN A 146 -1.86 -14.25 0.70
CA GLN A 146 -0.62 -14.24 -0.08
C GLN A 146 -0.84 -14.81 -1.47
N GLY A 147 -1.67 -15.84 -1.59
CA GLY A 147 -2.05 -16.42 -2.88
C GLY A 147 -2.76 -15.41 -3.78
N ILE A 148 -3.70 -14.65 -3.24
CA ILE A 148 -4.42 -13.61 -3.98
C ILE A 148 -3.45 -12.53 -4.46
N ILE A 149 -2.59 -12.05 -3.59
CA ILE A 149 -1.62 -10.99 -3.92
C ILE A 149 -0.61 -11.48 -4.96
N ASN A 150 -0.09 -12.70 -4.78
CA ASN A 150 0.89 -13.29 -5.72
C ASN A 150 0.28 -13.52 -7.10
N ALA A 151 -1.02 -13.77 -7.18
CA ALA A 151 -1.73 -13.91 -8.46
C ALA A 151 -1.98 -12.56 -9.16
N GLY A 152 -1.82 -11.45 -8.45
CA GLY A 152 -2.08 -10.10 -8.97
C GLY A 152 -3.46 -9.56 -8.62
N GLY A 153 -4.21 -10.26 -7.77
CA GLY A 153 -5.52 -9.87 -7.30
C GLY A 153 -6.52 -11.01 -7.31
N LEU A 154 -7.73 -10.74 -6.82
CA LEU A 154 -8.76 -11.78 -6.66
C LEU A 154 -9.19 -12.39 -8.00
N VAL A 155 -9.40 -11.56 -9.02
CA VAL A 155 -9.83 -12.04 -10.34
C VAL A 155 -8.81 -13.00 -10.93
N GLU A 156 -7.54 -12.64 -10.88
CA GLU A 156 -6.45 -13.49 -11.39
C GLU A 156 -6.30 -14.78 -10.56
N TYR A 157 -6.51 -14.67 -9.25
CA TYR A 157 -6.49 -15.83 -8.35
C TYR A 157 -7.58 -16.84 -8.74
N ILE A 158 -8.79 -16.37 -8.98
CA ILE A 158 -9.92 -17.23 -9.40
C ILE A 158 -9.65 -17.83 -10.77
N LYS A 159 -9.13 -17.06 -11.72
CA LYS A 159 -8.80 -17.57 -13.07
C LYS A 159 -7.78 -18.70 -13.05
N LYS A 160 -6.88 -18.71 -12.07
CA LYS A 160 -5.89 -19.78 -11.91
C LYS A 160 -6.46 -21.04 -11.25
N GLY A 161 -7.74 -21.02 -10.88
CA GLY A 161 -8.42 -22.18 -10.30
C GLY A 161 -8.00 -22.50 -8.86
N MET A 162 -7.52 -21.48 -8.15
CA MET A 162 -7.08 -21.64 -6.77
C MET A 162 -8.13 -21.21 -5.76
#